data_d0db57c49e1d6fbd437cd2219655ef9d
#
_entry.id   d0db57c49e1d6fbd437cd2219655ef9d
#
_cell.length_a   1.000
_cell.length_b   1.000
_cell.length_c   1.000
_cell.angle_alpha   90.00
_cell.angle_beta   90.00
_cell.angle_gamma   90.00
#
_symmetry.space_group_name_H-M   'P 1'
#
loop_
_entity.id
_entity.type
_entity.pdbx_description
1 polymer ?
#
loop_
_entity_poly.entity_id
_entity_poly.type
_entity_poly.pdbx_seq_one_letter_code
_entity_poly.pdbx_strand_id
1 'polypeptide(L)'
;MNQKKIIAMILIYGLCGIAANLAHPVTPTLFNMHGFGSKVFGYAFSMMSFANFAFSYLWSNLYKKYYAKFIVLLSCIGYAIAQILFINAHTSRCLLLARFLAGVFVSGLLIGIPFYMIQYVSKNERSSIITKVATVFSFGGTLGYFWGGLIGNTNIYIPLYTQVILLIACGIAFFFIMEKNEISSSQESIKSKTIITYVQYIALALTFLVWVSSTSLTQTYAFYLINILKMKPVINGITKGVVGLIALLLNLFVTIRLLKSSKKERYFKIYLAIVATMYCILLFNFNFDLGFIISGIIIMSLETMHLPILQSICVSYNKNESKAEIISLQNAAKSCAMIIGAYISGIAFEFNLTAPFVIATISFIIAFMLSLRLHEDLQ
;
A
#
# COMPACT_ATOMS: atom_id res chain seq x y z
N MET A 1 10.74 -27.44 4.59
CA MET A 1 11.44 -26.71 3.46
C MET A 1 12.83 -26.25 3.91
N ASN A 2 13.85 -26.35 3.03
CA ASN A 2 15.22 -25.96 3.36
C ASN A 2 15.30 -24.43 3.54
N GLN A 3 16.10 -23.97 4.53
CA GLN A 3 16.30 -22.55 4.84
C GLN A 3 16.76 -21.72 3.61
N LYS A 4 17.58 -22.29 2.74
CA LYS A 4 17.99 -21.65 1.48
C LYS A 4 16.83 -21.35 0.55
N LYS A 5 15.82 -22.25 0.47
CA LYS A 5 14.60 -22.04 -0.33
C LYS A 5 13.74 -20.91 0.25
N ILE A 6 13.63 -20.83 1.58
CA ILE A 6 12.90 -19.75 2.26
C ILE A 6 13.52 -18.39 1.92
N ILE A 7 14.85 -18.28 2.03
CA ILE A 7 15.57 -17.04 1.69
C ILE A 7 15.38 -16.68 0.21
N ALA A 8 15.53 -17.64 -0.69
CA ALA A 8 15.33 -17.42 -2.12
C ALA A 8 13.91 -16.89 -2.43
N MET A 9 12.89 -17.47 -1.81
CA MET A 9 11.50 -17.02 -1.98
C MET A 9 11.27 -15.60 -1.46
N ILE A 10 11.86 -15.25 -0.31
CA ILE A 10 11.80 -13.88 0.24
C ILE A 10 12.45 -12.89 -0.73
N LEU A 11 13.58 -13.23 -1.31
CA LEU A 11 14.29 -12.39 -2.29
C LEU A 11 13.48 -12.22 -3.58
N ILE A 12 12.91 -13.31 -4.12
CA ILE A 12 12.04 -13.24 -5.30
C ILE A 12 10.80 -12.40 -5.01
N TYR A 13 10.25 -12.48 -3.80
CA TYR A 13 9.12 -11.63 -3.42
C TYR A 13 9.52 -10.16 -3.31
N GLY A 14 10.74 -9.86 -2.91
CA GLY A 14 11.32 -8.52 -3.01
C GLY A 14 11.41 -8.03 -4.47
N LEU A 15 11.82 -8.90 -5.40
CA LEU A 15 11.79 -8.60 -6.84
C LEU A 15 10.37 -8.36 -7.36
N CYS A 16 9.37 -9.09 -6.85
CA CYS A 16 7.97 -8.77 -7.13
C CYS A 16 7.57 -7.38 -6.62
N GLY A 17 8.08 -6.97 -5.45
CA GLY A 17 7.91 -5.61 -4.93
C GLY A 17 8.49 -4.56 -5.86
N ILE A 18 9.71 -4.79 -6.38
CA ILE A 18 10.33 -3.95 -7.41
C ILE A 18 9.44 -3.89 -8.64
N ALA A 19 9.07 -5.04 -9.21
CA ALA A 19 8.24 -5.14 -10.40
C ALA A 19 6.91 -4.38 -10.24
N ALA A 20 6.18 -4.62 -9.15
CA ALA A 20 4.89 -4.00 -8.90
C ALA A 20 4.92 -2.46 -8.84
N ASN A 21 6.09 -1.87 -8.58
CA ASN A 21 6.23 -0.43 -8.39
C ASN A 21 7.04 0.30 -9.48
N LEU A 22 7.66 -0.42 -10.42
CA LEU A 22 8.46 0.17 -11.52
C LEU A 22 7.67 1.15 -12.40
N ALA A 23 6.41 0.84 -12.70
CA ALA A 23 5.56 1.66 -13.56
C ALA A 23 5.02 2.93 -12.89
N HIS A 24 4.93 2.95 -11.56
CA HIS A 24 4.24 4.04 -10.85
C HIS A 24 4.79 5.43 -11.11
N PRO A 25 6.12 5.69 -11.10
CA PRO A 25 6.65 7.05 -11.31
C PRO A 25 6.41 7.58 -12.72
N VAL A 26 6.27 6.70 -13.73
CA VAL A 26 6.02 7.08 -15.13
C VAL A 26 4.53 7.07 -15.50
N THR A 27 3.67 6.51 -14.65
CA THR A 27 2.22 6.43 -14.91
C THR A 27 1.59 7.79 -15.17
N PRO A 28 1.85 8.88 -14.41
CA PRO A 28 1.29 10.20 -14.73
C PRO A 28 1.71 10.72 -16.12
N THR A 29 2.94 10.44 -16.53
CA THR A 29 3.43 10.81 -17.88
C THR A 29 2.69 10.03 -18.97
N LEU A 30 2.48 8.73 -18.79
CA LEU A 30 1.69 7.90 -19.72
C LEU A 30 0.26 8.44 -19.85
N PHE A 31 -0.38 8.83 -18.74
CA PHE A 31 -1.72 9.42 -18.76
C PHE A 31 -1.76 10.71 -19.56
N ASN A 32 -0.75 11.59 -19.37
CA ASN A 32 -0.65 12.84 -20.12
C ASN A 32 -0.48 12.59 -21.61
N MET A 33 0.36 11.64 -22.02
CA MET A 33 0.59 11.27 -23.42
C MET A 33 -0.69 10.75 -24.11
N HIS A 34 -1.55 10.04 -23.38
CA HIS A 34 -2.83 9.52 -23.89
C HIS A 34 -3.99 10.50 -23.70
N GLY A 35 -3.76 11.72 -23.18
CA GLY A 35 -4.79 12.73 -22.95
C GLY A 35 -5.74 12.41 -21.80
N PHE A 36 -5.37 11.53 -20.86
CA PHE A 36 -6.19 11.19 -19.68
C PHE A 36 -5.94 12.17 -18.54
N GLY A 37 -7.02 12.79 -18.04
CA GLY A 37 -6.98 13.73 -16.92
C GLY A 37 -6.83 13.06 -15.54
N SER A 38 -6.75 13.91 -14.51
CA SER A 38 -6.62 13.51 -13.10
C SER A 38 -7.75 12.64 -12.59
N LYS A 39 -8.96 12.85 -13.06
CA LYS A 39 -10.14 12.02 -12.74
C LYS A 39 -9.93 10.56 -13.15
N VAL A 40 -9.48 10.33 -14.39
CA VAL A 40 -9.21 8.97 -14.88
C VAL A 40 -8.04 8.36 -14.09
N PHE A 41 -7.04 9.16 -13.72
CA PHE A 41 -5.93 8.72 -12.88
C PHE A 41 -6.40 8.24 -11.49
N GLY A 42 -7.24 9.03 -10.82
CA GLY A 42 -7.86 8.65 -9.54
C GLY A 42 -8.74 7.40 -9.66
N TYR A 43 -9.56 7.33 -10.71
CA TYR A 43 -10.40 6.16 -10.98
C TYR A 43 -9.60 4.89 -11.25
N ALA A 44 -8.48 5.00 -11.96
CA ALA A 44 -7.60 3.87 -12.26
C ALA A 44 -7.02 3.25 -10.98
N PHE A 45 -6.56 4.08 -10.05
CA PHE A 45 -6.08 3.61 -8.75
C PHE A 45 -7.21 3.05 -7.87
N SER A 46 -8.34 3.75 -7.82
CA SER A 46 -9.53 3.31 -7.08
C SER A 46 -10.02 1.95 -7.57
N MET A 47 -10.11 1.76 -8.89
CA MET A 47 -10.55 0.50 -9.51
C MET A 47 -9.59 -0.66 -9.20
N MET A 48 -8.28 -0.41 -9.24
CA MET A 48 -7.27 -1.41 -8.88
C MET A 48 -7.37 -1.79 -7.38
N SER A 49 -7.54 -0.79 -6.50
CA SER A 49 -7.69 -1.00 -5.06
C SER A 49 -8.98 -1.75 -4.73
N PHE A 50 -10.09 -1.41 -5.41
CA PHE A 50 -11.37 -2.11 -5.28
C PHE A 50 -11.26 -3.58 -5.68
N ALA A 51 -10.68 -3.87 -6.84
CA ALA A 51 -10.50 -5.24 -7.31
C ALA A 51 -9.57 -6.04 -6.37
N ASN A 52 -8.48 -5.44 -5.90
CA ASN A 52 -7.59 -6.06 -4.93
C ASN A 52 -8.34 -6.45 -3.64
N PHE A 53 -9.16 -5.56 -3.11
CA PHE A 53 -9.97 -5.83 -1.92
C PHE A 53 -11.04 -6.91 -2.18
N ALA A 54 -11.85 -6.73 -3.21
CA ALA A 54 -12.99 -7.60 -3.51
C ALA A 54 -12.58 -9.05 -3.81
N PHE A 55 -11.45 -9.24 -4.52
CA PHE A 55 -10.97 -10.57 -4.90
C PHE A 55 -10.05 -11.22 -3.87
N SER A 56 -9.66 -10.52 -2.82
CA SER A 56 -8.80 -11.07 -1.76
C SER A 56 -9.39 -12.33 -1.11
N TYR A 57 -10.70 -12.34 -0.86
CA TYR A 57 -11.41 -13.50 -0.30
C TYR A 57 -11.43 -14.69 -1.27
N LEU A 58 -11.65 -14.42 -2.57
CA LEU A 58 -11.63 -15.45 -3.60
C LEU A 58 -10.25 -16.14 -3.64
N TRP A 59 -9.19 -15.37 -3.71
CA TRP A 59 -7.82 -15.90 -3.72
C TRP A 59 -7.49 -16.69 -2.46
N SER A 60 -7.87 -16.18 -1.28
CA SER A 60 -7.69 -16.91 -0.02
C SER A 60 -8.34 -18.30 -0.05
N ASN A 61 -9.54 -18.43 -0.64
CA ASN A 61 -10.21 -19.71 -0.79
C ASN A 61 -9.56 -20.62 -1.85
N LEU A 62 -9.06 -20.04 -2.95
CA LEU A 62 -8.34 -20.81 -3.96
C LEU A 62 -7.04 -21.41 -3.41
N TYR A 63 -6.30 -20.67 -2.58
CA TYR A 63 -5.09 -21.18 -1.92
C TYR A 63 -5.34 -22.35 -0.94
N LYS A 64 -6.56 -22.52 -0.45
CA LYS A 64 -6.95 -23.69 0.36
C LYS A 64 -7.25 -24.92 -0.50
N LYS A 65 -7.64 -24.72 -1.78
CA LYS A 65 -8.12 -25.80 -2.66
C LYS A 65 -7.08 -26.26 -3.68
N TYR A 66 -6.14 -25.40 -4.04
CA TYR A 66 -5.17 -25.65 -5.10
C TYR A 66 -3.74 -25.41 -4.64
N TYR A 67 -2.78 -26.00 -5.31
CA TYR A 67 -1.37 -25.79 -5.00
C TYR A 67 -0.96 -24.34 -5.24
N ALA A 68 -0.37 -23.74 -4.23
CA ALA A 68 -0.01 -22.33 -4.20
C ALA A 68 0.87 -21.91 -5.40
N LYS A 69 1.80 -22.79 -5.85
CA LYS A 69 2.68 -22.50 -6.98
C LYS A 69 1.94 -22.19 -8.31
N PHE A 70 0.81 -22.86 -8.59
CA PHE A 70 0.02 -22.58 -9.79
C PHE A 70 -0.74 -21.26 -9.66
N ILE A 71 -1.26 -20.97 -8.45
CA ILE A 71 -2.02 -19.74 -8.19
C ILE A 71 -1.09 -18.53 -8.24
N VAL A 72 0.12 -18.62 -7.66
CA VAL A 72 1.12 -17.56 -7.73
C VAL A 72 1.57 -17.31 -9.16
N LEU A 73 1.83 -18.37 -9.94
CA LEU A 73 2.16 -18.25 -11.36
C LEU A 73 1.03 -17.56 -12.14
N LEU A 74 -0.21 -18.00 -11.95
CA LEU A 74 -1.40 -17.39 -12.58
C LEU A 74 -1.53 -15.92 -12.20
N SER A 75 -1.30 -15.58 -10.92
CA SER A 75 -1.36 -14.19 -10.43
C SER A 75 -0.28 -13.32 -11.07
N CYS A 76 0.95 -13.81 -11.19
CA CYS A 76 2.03 -13.07 -11.82
C CYS A 76 1.78 -12.86 -13.33
N ILE A 77 1.37 -13.91 -14.05
CA ILE A 77 1.07 -13.83 -15.49
C ILE A 77 -0.14 -12.93 -15.73
N GLY A 78 -1.21 -13.08 -14.95
CA GLY A 78 -2.41 -12.25 -15.07
C GLY A 78 -2.12 -10.78 -14.81
N TYR A 79 -1.26 -10.47 -13.81
CA TYR A 79 -0.84 -9.09 -13.56
C TYR A 79 0.03 -8.55 -14.70
N ALA A 80 0.92 -9.36 -15.28
CA ALA A 80 1.72 -9.00 -16.45
C ALA A 80 0.84 -8.70 -17.68
N ILE A 81 -0.17 -9.53 -17.96
CA ILE A 81 -1.15 -9.31 -19.03
C ILE A 81 -1.93 -8.01 -18.79
N ALA A 82 -2.42 -7.79 -17.57
CA ALA A 82 -3.11 -6.56 -17.20
C ALA A 82 -2.23 -5.32 -17.41
N GLN A 83 -0.94 -5.42 -17.14
CA GLN A 83 0.00 -4.33 -17.40
C GLN A 83 0.23 -4.08 -18.90
N ILE A 84 0.27 -5.12 -19.74
CA ILE A 84 0.32 -4.96 -21.20
C ILE A 84 -0.94 -4.25 -21.71
N LEU A 85 -2.12 -4.67 -21.24
CA LEU A 85 -3.38 -4.01 -21.57
C LEU A 85 -3.39 -2.54 -21.14
N PHE A 86 -2.82 -2.24 -19.97
CA PHE A 86 -2.70 -0.88 -19.47
C PHE A 86 -1.80 0.02 -20.33
N ILE A 87 -0.65 -0.51 -20.78
CA ILE A 87 0.30 0.22 -21.64
C ILE A 87 -0.35 0.58 -22.99
N ASN A 88 -1.18 -0.32 -23.53
CA ASN A 88 -1.82 -0.18 -24.84
C ASN A 88 -3.26 0.38 -24.76
N ALA A 89 -3.67 0.91 -23.62
CA ALA A 89 -5.02 1.43 -23.46
C ALA A 89 -5.16 2.82 -24.08
N HIS A 90 -5.92 2.93 -25.17
CA HIS A 90 -6.22 4.22 -25.84
C HIS A 90 -7.54 4.85 -25.40
N THR A 91 -8.34 4.16 -24.59
CA THR A 91 -9.59 4.67 -24.03
C THR A 91 -9.64 4.53 -22.53
N SER A 92 -10.33 5.45 -21.86
CA SER A 92 -10.48 5.39 -20.39
C SER A 92 -11.10 4.07 -19.93
N ARG A 93 -12.05 3.51 -20.69
CA ARG A 93 -12.70 2.23 -20.37
C ARG A 93 -11.71 1.07 -20.39
N CYS A 94 -10.90 0.97 -21.46
CA CYS A 94 -9.85 -0.08 -21.55
C CYS A 94 -8.82 0.07 -20.43
N LEU A 95 -8.42 1.31 -20.12
CA LEU A 95 -7.48 1.60 -19.05
C LEU A 95 -8.02 1.18 -17.67
N LEU A 96 -9.27 1.52 -17.38
CA LEU A 96 -9.92 1.14 -16.11
C LEU A 96 -10.09 -0.38 -16.00
N LEU A 97 -10.44 -1.06 -17.10
CA LEU A 97 -10.52 -2.53 -17.13
C LEU A 97 -9.15 -3.17 -16.89
N ALA A 98 -8.08 -2.65 -17.51
CA ALA A 98 -6.72 -3.11 -17.27
C ALA A 98 -6.30 -2.95 -15.80
N ARG A 99 -6.64 -1.82 -15.18
CA ARG A 99 -6.38 -1.58 -13.75
C ARG A 99 -7.23 -2.47 -12.84
N PHE A 100 -8.48 -2.73 -13.20
CA PHE A 100 -9.30 -3.72 -12.50
C PHE A 100 -8.64 -5.10 -12.52
N LEU A 101 -8.27 -5.59 -13.71
CA LEU A 101 -7.58 -6.88 -13.85
C LEU A 101 -6.25 -6.90 -13.08
N ALA A 102 -5.47 -5.83 -13.12
CA ALA A 102 -4.25 -5.71 -12.31
C ALA A 102 -4.55 -5.88 -10.82
N GLY A 103 -5.62 -5.26 -10.31
CA GLY A 103 -6.09 -5.41 -8.94
C GLY A 103 -6.49 -6.83 -8.58
N VAL A 104 -7.23 -7.50 -9.47
CA VAL A 104 -7.59 -8.92 -9.30
C VAL A 104 -6.35 -9.79 -9.09
N PHE A 105 -5.37 -9.69 -9.99
CA PHE A 105 -4.22 -10.60 -9.97
C PHE A 105 -3.16 -10.21 -8.94
N VAL A 106 -2.93 -8.92 -8.69
CA VAL A 106 -1.99 -8.52 -7.63
C VAL A 106 -2.45 -9.00 -6.25
N SER A 107 -3.76 -9.06 -6.01
CA SER A 107 -4.30 -9.57 -4.75
C SER A 107 -3.93 -11.05 -4.52
N GLY A 108 -3.96 -11.86 -5.57
CA GLY A 108 -3.49 -13.25 -5.51
C GLY A 108 -2.02 -13.37 -5.11
N LEU A 109 -1.15 -12.54 -5.69
CA LEU A 109 0.28 -12.51 -5.35
C LEU A 109 0.52 -12.09 -3.89
N LEU A 110 -0.18 -11.03 -3.44
CA LEU A 110 -0.01 -10.47 -2.08
C LEU A 110 -0.48 -11.43 -0.98
N ILE A 111 -1.48 -12.24 -1.26
CA ILE A 111 -1.99 -13.25 -0.31
C ILE A 111 -1.16 -14.53 -0.38
N GLY A 112 -0.76 -14.95 -1.57
CA GLY A 112 -0.21 -16.27 -1.82
C GLY A 112 1.13 -16.53 -1.16
N ILE A 113 2.05 -15.59 -1.24
CA ILE A 113 3.39 -15.79 -0.69
C ILE A 113 3.37 -15.83 0.85
N PRO A 114 2.75 -14.89 1.57
CA PRO A 114 2.59 -15.02 3.02
C PRO A 114 1.85 -16.31 3.43
N PHE A 115 0.77 -16.67 2.73
CA PHE A 115 0.00 -17.89 2.98
C PHE A 115 0.86 -19.16 2.83
N TYR A 116 1.67 -19.24 1.77
CA TYR A 116 2.58 -20.37 1.56
C TYR A 116 3.67 -20.43 2.64
N MET A 117 4.28 -19.29 2.94
CA MET A 117 5.42 -19.24 3.89
C MET A 117 5.04 -19.66 5.30
N ILE A 118 3.84 -19.32 5.79
CA ILE A 118 3.38 -19.70 7.14
C ILE A 118 3.18 -21.20 7.32
N GLN A 119 3.06 -21.97 6.23
CA GLN A 119 2.92 -23.44 6.30
C GLN A 119 4.24 -24.14 6.63
N TYR A 120 5.39 -23.50 6.41
CA TYR A 120 6.72 -24.07 6.57
C TYR A 120 7.47 -23.55 7.80
N VAL A 121 6.81 -22.78 8.65
CA VAL A 121 7.39 -22.25 9.89
C VAL A 121 6.53 -22.66 11.08
N SER A 122 7.15 -22.76 12.27
CA SER A 122 6.44 -23.03 13.51
C SER A 122 5.40 -21.94 13.83
N LYS A 123 4.38 -22.28 14.63
CA LYS A 123 3.33 -21.31 15.02
C LYS A 123 3.91 -20.02 15.62
N ASN A 124 4.98 -20.13 16.41
CA ASN A 124 5.64 -19.00 17.06
C ASN A 124 6.41 -18.10 16.07
N GLU A 125 6.82 -18.63 14.93
CA GLU A 125 7.59 -17.90 13.92
C GLU A 125 6.71 -17.27 12.82
N ARG A 126 5.40 -17.62 12.76
CA ARG A 126 4.48 -17.13 11.73
C ARG A 126 4.42 -15.61 11.63
N SER A 127 4.33 -14.92 12.76
CA SER A 127 4.32 -13.45 12.78
C SER A 127 5.64 -12.86 12.25
N SER A 128 6.76 -13.45 12.65
CA SER A 128 8.09 -13.01 12.21
C SER A 128 8.26 -13.17 10.70
N ILE A 129 7.87 -14.33 10.12
CA ILE A 129 8.02 -14.55 8.68
C ILE A 129 7.11 -13.65 7.85
N ILE A 130 5.85 -13.42 8.28
CA ILE A 130 4.94 -12.48 7.63
C ILE A 130 5.54 -11.07 7.61
N THR A 131 6.08 -10.63 8.74
CA THR A 131 6.74 -9.32 8.84
C THR A 131 7.94 -9.21 7.91
N LYS A 132 8.82 -10.23 7.89
CA LYS A 132 9.99 -10.25 6.99
C LYS A 132 9.57 -10.18 5.51
N VAL A 133 8.59 -10.98 5.13
CA VAL A 133 8.06 -11.04 3.76
C VAL A 133 7.46 -9.68 3.36
N ALA A 134 6.64 -9.08 4.22
CA ALA A 134 6.03 -7.77 3.97
C ALA A 134 7.09 -6.65 3.90
N THR A 135 8.10 -6.68 4.78
CA THR A 135 9.20 -5.70 4.79
C THR A 135 10.02 -5.77 3.51
N VAL A 136 10.40 -6.97 3.06
CA VAL A 136 11.20 -7.15 1.84
C VAL A 136 10.40 -6.74 0.60
N PHE A 137 9.09 -7.05 0.54
CA PHE A 137 8.22 -6.58 -0.54
C PHE A 137 8.11 -5.05 -0.57
N SER A 138 7.91 -4.41 0.57
CA SER A 138 7.80 -2.95 0.68
C SER A 138 9.12 -2.25 0.32
N PHE A 139 10.25 -2.79 0.79
CA PHE A 139 11.57 -2.29 0.43
C PHE A 139 11.83 -2.43 -1.07
N GLY A 140 11.50 -3.61 -1.65
CA GLY A 140 11.51 -3.80 -3.10
C GLY A 140 10.64 -2.77 -3.82
N GLY A 141 9.45 -2.47 -3.29
CA GLY A 141 8.56 -1.44 -3.83
C GLY A 141 9.20 -0.05 -3.87
N THR A 142 9.91 0.34 -2.82
CA THR A 142 10.67 1.61 -2.79
C THR A 142 11.76 1.65 -3.85
N LEU A 143 12.54 0.56 -3.98
CA LEU A 143 13.56 0.42 -5.02
C LEU A 143 12.94 0.45 -6.42
N GLY A 144 11.81 -0.24 -6.62
CA GLY A 144 11.08 -0.24 -7.89
C GLY A 144 10.63 1.15 -8.29
N TYR A 145 10.10 1.92 -7.35
CA TYR A 145 9.70 3.30 -7.58
C TYR A 145 10.91 4.18 -7.97
N PHE A 146 12.03 4.06 -7.24
CA PHE A 146 13.26 4.79 -7.52
C PHE A 146 13.82 4.45 -8.91
N TRP A 147 14.05 3.17 -9.19
CA TRP A 147 14.60 2.73 -10.48
C TRP A 147 13.64 2.99 -11.63
N GLY A 148 12.33 2.82 -11.41
CA GLY A 148 11.31 3.14 -12.41
C GLY A 148 11.32 4.59 -12.85
N GLY A 149 11.51 5.52 -11.88
CA GLY A 149 11.65 6.95 -12.19
C GLY A 149 12.96 7.27 -12.91
N LEU A 150 14.06 6.68 -12.46
CA LEU A 150 15.39 6.91 -13.05
C LEU A 150 15.45 6.42 -14.51
N ILE A 151 15.06 5.18 -14.75
CA ILE A 151 15.05 4.56 -16.09
C ILE A 151 13.99 5.22 -16.98
N GLY A 152 12.82 5.52 -16.42
CA GLY A 152 11.72 6.18 -17.13
C GLY A 152 12.00 7.61 -17.58
N ASN A 153 13.08 8.21 -17.07
CA ASN A 153 13.54 9.52 -17.52
C ASN A 153 14.10 9.50 -18.97
N THR A 154 14.62 8.35 -19.40
CA THR A 154 15.10 8.16 -20.78
C THR A 154 13.97 7.73 -21.70
N ASN A 155 13.19 6.73 -21.29
CA ASN A 155 12.02 6.25 -22.01
C ASN A 155 11.02 5.63 -21.03
N ILE A 156 9.80 6.16 -20.99
CA ILE A 156 8.75 5.70 -20.07
C ILE A 156 8.31 4.25 -20.30
N TYR A 157 8.48 3.74 -21.50
CA TYR A 157 8.10 2.37 -21.84
C TYR A 157 9.05 1.32 -21.26
N ILE A 158 10.32 1.67 -20.99
CA ILE A 158 11.28 0.73 -20.42
C ILE A 158 10.80 0.21 -19.06
N PRO A 159 10.53 1.04 -18.02
CA PRO A 159 10.06 0.53 -16.74
C PRO A 159 8.71 -0.19 -16.85
N LEU A 160 7.82 0.23 -17.77
CA LEU A 160 6.53 -0.39 -18.01
C LEU A 160 6.67 -1.85 -18.52
N TYR A 161 7.51 -2.09 -19.53
CA TYR A 161 7.76 -3.44 -20.04
C TYR A 161 8.68 -4.27 -19.12
N THR A 162 9.63 -3.62 -18.43
CA THR A 162 10.44 -4.30 -17.43
C THR A 162 9.60 -4.88 -16.30
N GLN A 163 8.55 -4.16 -15.87
CA GLN A 163 7.56 -4.70 -14.92
C GLN A 163 6.95 -6.01 -15.43
N VAL A 164 6.53 -6.06 -16.69
CA VAL A 164 5.93 -7.26 -17.32
C VAL A 164 6.91 -8.43 -17.28
N ILE A 165 8.14 -8.19 -17.74
CA ILE A 165 9.18 -9.22 -17.81
C ILE A 165 9.52 -9.75 -16.40
N LEU A 166 9.70 -8.86 -15.43
CA LEU A 166 10.02 -9.25 -14.06
C LEU A 166 8.87 -10.02 -13.39
N LEU A 167 7.62 -9.64 -13.62
CA LEU A 167 6.47 -10.37 -13.08
C LEU A 167 6.43 -11.81 -13.62
N ILE A 168 6.62 -12.00 -14.92
CA ILE A 168 6.65 -13.32 -15.55
C ILE A 168 7.83 -14.13 -14.99
N ALA A 169 9.03 -13.53 -14.94
CA ALA A 169 10.23 -14.19 -14.42
C ALA A 169 10.05 -14.62 -12.94
N CYS A 170 9.49 -13.74 -12.11
CA CYS A 170 9.19 -14.07 -10.71
C CYS A 170 8.16 -15.20 -10.59
N GLY A 171 7.09 -15.17 -11.40
CA GLY A 171 6.08 -16.23 -11.44
C GLY A 171 6.68 -17.59 -11.80
N ILE A 172 7.54 -17.64 -12.82
CA ILE A 172 8.27 -18.84 -13.24
C ILE A 172 9.22 -19.31 -12.13
N ALA A 173 9.97 -18.38 -11.52
CA ALA A 173 10.90 -18.71 -10.44
C ALA A 173 10.16 -19.32 -9.22
N PHE A 174 9.02 -18.73 -8.82
CA PHE A 174 8.17 -19.31 -7.78
C PHE A 174 7.67 -20.70 -8.15
N PHE A 175 7.22 -20.91 -9.38
CA PHE A 175 6.70 -22.20 -9.83
C PHE A 175 7.72 -23.34 -9.66
N PHE A 176 9.01 -23.06 -9.89
CA PHE A 176 10.08 -24.07 -9.75
C PHE A 176 10.57 -24.23 -8.31
N ILE A 177 10.57 -23.16 -7.50
CA ILE A 177 11.09 -23.19 -6.12
C ILE A 177 10.05 -23.71 -5.14
N MET A 178 8.76 -23.38 -5.36
CA MET A 178 7.67 -23.78 -4.47
C MET A 178 7.39 -25.30 -4.62
N GLU A 179 7.39 -25.97 -3.50
CA GLU A 179 6.98 -27.38 -3.40
C GLU A 179 5.45 -27.48 -3.45
N LYS A 180 4.93 -28.67 -3.74
CA LYS A 180 3.50 -28.95 -3.58
C LYS A 180 3.18 -28.84 -2.10
N ASN A 181 2.37 -27.86 -1.73
CA ASN A 181 1.89 -27.69 -0.36
C ASN A 181 0.77 -28.68 -0.06
N GLU A 182 0.60 -29.04 1.22
CA GLU A 182 -0.57 -29.78 1.65
C GLU A 182 -1.81 -28.93 1.44
N ILE A 183 -2.82 -29.50 0.77
CA ILE A 183 -4.13 -28.89 0.61
C ILE A 183 -4.86 -29.11 1.93
N SER A 184 -4.90 -28.09 2.78
CA SER A 184 -5.55 -28.17 4.08
C SER A 184 -7.06 -28.03 3.90
N SER A 185 -7.78 -29.14 4.05
CA SER A 185 -9.25 -29.17 4.05
C SER A 185 -9.87 -28.66 5.36
N SER A 186 -9.08 -28.31 6.36
CA SER A 186 -9.57 -27.97 7.69
C SER A 186 -8.82 -26.78 8.31
N GLN A 187 -9.22 -25.57 7.97
CA GLN A 187 -9.28 -24.51 8.96
C GLN A 187 -10.75 -24.19 9.19
N GLU A 188 -11.31 -24.80 10.25
CA GLU A 188 -12.54 -24.34 10.83
C GLU A 188 -12.42 -22.83 11.04
N SER A 189 -13.25 -22.07 10.37
CA SER A 189 -13.46 -20.69 10.71
C SER A 189 -14.11 -20.69 12.07
N ILE A 190 -13.34 -20.51 13.12
CA ILE A 190 -13.88 -20.19 14.44
C ILE A 190 -14.67 -18.89 14.24
N LYS A 191 -15.99 -19.02 14.10
CA LYS A 191 -16.93 -17.91 14.15
C LYS A 191 -17.01 -17.46 15.61
N SER A 192 -15.96 -16.86 16.14
CA SER A 192 -16.07 -16.10 17.37
C SER A 192 -16.79 -14.80 17.03
N LYS A 193 -17.87 -14.49 17.77
CA LYS A 193 -18.50 -13.17 17.67
C LYS A 193 -17.51 -12.16 18.24
N THR A 194 -16.78 -11.45 17.37
CA THR A 194 -15.85 -10.41 17.80
C THR A 194 -16.66 -9.26 18.38
N ILE A 195 -16.55 -9.06 19.68
CA ILE A 195 -17.10 -7.87 20.34
C ILE A 195 -16.09 -6.74 20.14
N ILE A 196 -16.44 -5.76 19.32
CA ILE A 196 -15.61 -4.60 19.03
C ILE A 196 -15.76 -3.60 20.19
N THR A 197 -14.67 -3.22 20.82
CA THR A 197 -14.66 -2.21 21.89
C THR A 197 -14.76 -0.78 21.31
N TYR A 198 -15.16 0.19 22.12
CA TYR A 198 -15.24 1.59 21.74
C TYR A 198 -13.89 2.12 21.19
N VAL A 199 -12.77 1.76 21.83
CA VAL A 199 -11.42 2.14 21.38
C VAL A 199 -11.10 1.56 20.00
N GLN A 200 -11.53 0.32 19.73
CA GLN A 200 -11.34 -0.32 18.42
C GLN A 200 -12.18 0.36 17.34
N TYR A 201 -13.40 0.80 17.63
CA TYR A 201 -14.20 1.61 16.68
C TYR A 201 -13.49 2.92 16.33
N ILE A 202 -12.97 3.64 17.34
CA ILE A 202 -12.18 4.86 17.10
C ILE A 202 -10.95 4.54 16.25
N ALA A 203 -10.21 3.49 16.55
CA ALA A 203 -9.01 3.11 15.80
C ALA A 203 -9.31 2.69 14.35
N LEU A 204 -10.46 2.06 14.08
CA LEU A 204 -10.93 1.78 12.73
C LEU A 204 -11.27 3.06 11.96
N ALA A 205 -11.98 4.00 12.60
CA ALA A 205 -12.29 5.29 12.01
C ALA A 205 -11.03 6.13 11.76
N LEU A 206 -10.06 6.11 12.67
CA LEU A 206 -8.74 6.72 12.50
C LEU A 206 -8.00 6.10 11.31
N THR A 207 -7.99 4.76 11.20
CA THR A 207 -7.41 4.06 10.06
C THR A 207 -8.02 4.54 8.75
N PHE A 208 -9.34 4.64 8.70
CA PHE A 208 -10.05 5.12 7.51
C PHE A 208 -9.67 6.55 7.15
N LEU A 209 -9.75 7.49 8.09
CA LEU A 209 -9.47 8.92 7.84
C LEU A 209 -8.03 9.16 7.42
N VAL A 210 -7.06 8.55 8.10
CA VAL A 210 -5.64 8.70 7.79
C VAL A 210 -5.34 8.12 6.40
N TRP A 211 -5.95 6.98 6.03
CA TRP A 211 -5.74 6.40 4.70
C TRP A 211 -6.47 7.14 3.58
N VAL A 212 -7.61 7.80 3.83
CA VAL A 212 -8.20 8.74 2.88
C VAL A 212 -7.23 9.88 2.61
N SER A 213 -6.67 10.48 3.66
CA SER A 213 -5.69 11.57 3.56
C SER A 213 -4.44 11.13 2.80
N SER A 214 -3.81 10.05 3.24
CA SER A 214 -2.57 9.52 2.65
C SER A 214 -2.72 9.16 1.18
N THR A 215 -3.85 8.54 0.80
CA THR A 215 -4.12 8.17 -0.59
C THR A 215 -4.38 9.40 -1.44
N SER A 216 -5.16 10.36 -0.93
CA SER A 216 -5.42 11.61 -1.63
C SER A 216 -4.12 12.37 -1.89
N LEU A 217 -3.26 12.52 -0.88
CA LEU A 217 -1.96 13.15 -1.03
C LEU A 217 -1.09 12.39 -2.05
N THR A 218 -0.87 11.10 -1.84
CA THR A 218 0.11 10.33 -2.61
C THR A 218 -0.23 10.28 -4.10
N GLN A 219 -1.50 10.11 -4.45
CA GLN A 219 -1.93 10.04 -5.85
C GLN A 219 -1.86 11.40 -6.54
N THR A 220 -2.40 12.42 -5.92
CA THR A 220 -2.40 13.77 -6.52
C THR A 220 -1.02 14.40 -6.53
N TYR A 221 -0.19 14.12 -5.54
CA TYR A 221 1.19 14.63 -5.49
C TYR A 221 2.01 14.17 -6.69
N ALA A 222 2.01 12.87 -7.00
CA ALA A 222 2.73 12.33 -8.14
C ALA A 222 2.21 12.91 -9.48
N PHE A 223 0.89 13.07 -9.60
CA PHE A 223 0.25 13.66 -10.78
C PHE A 223 0.57 15.15 -10.90
N TYR A 224 0.55 15.90 -9.78
CA TYR A 224 0.86 17.33 -9.72
C TYR A 224 2.31 17.62 -10.15
N LEU A 225 3.28 16.88 -9.65
CA LEU A 225 4.69 17.05 -10.03
C LEU A 225 4.91 16.94 -11.56
N ILE A 226 4.28 15.96 -12.19
CA ILE A 226 4.48 15.70 -13.61
C ILE A 226 3.66 16.65 -14.49
N ASN A 227 2.37 16.82 -14.16
CA ASN A 227 1.43 17.47 -15.09
C ASN A 227 1.32 18.98 -14.86
N ILE A 228 1.51 19.45 -13.63
CA ILE A 228 1.43 20.87 -13.28
C ILE A 228 2.82 21.49 -13.22
N LEU A 229 3.73 20.95 -12.42
CA LEU A 229 5.10 21.46 -12.30
C LEU A 229 6.00 21.03 -13.47
N LYS A 230 5.48 20.21 -14.40
CA LYS A 230 6.21 19.74 -15.61
C LYS A 230 7.55 19.08 -15.31
N MET A 231 7.64 18.45 -14.13
CA MET A 231 8.86 17.75 -13.71
C MET A 231 9.00 16.40 -14.41
N LYS A 232 10.24 15.95 -14.55
CA LYS A 232 10.55 14.65 -15.17
C LYS A 232 10.18 13.49 -14.23
N PRO A 233 9.85 12.28 -14.74
CA PRO A 233 9.52 11.10 -13.93
C PRO A 233 10.56 10.74 -12.87
N VAL A 234 11.83 11.07 -13.11
CA VAL A 234 12.92 10.85 -12.16
C VAL A 234 12.67 11.54 -10.81
N ILE A 235 12.02 12.71 -10.81
CA ILE A 235 11.70 13.42 -9.56
C ILE A 235 10.71 12.61 -8.70
N ASN A 236 9.68 12.01 -9.32
CA ASN A 236 8.78 11.08 -8.61
C ASN A 236 9.55 9.89 -8.01
N GLY A 237 10.49 9.33 -8.79
CA GLY A 237 11.33 8.21 -8.34
C GLY A 237 12.22 8.61 -7.16
N ILE A 238 12.94 9.72 -7.26
CA ILE A 238 13.80 10.25 -6.18
C ILE A 238 12.97 10.57 -4.95
N THR A 239 11.85 11.27 -5.10
CA THR A 239 10.95 11.60 -3.98
C THR A 239 10.55 10.35 -3.21
N LYS A 240 10.08 9.30 -3.88
CA LYS A 240 9.69 8.05 -3.22
C LYS A 240 10.88 7.27 -2.67
N GLY A 241 12.05 7.35 -3.31
CA GLY A 241 13.30 6.79 -2.77
C GLY A 241 13.69 7.43 -1.45
N VAL A 242 13.68 8.76 -1.39
CA VAL A 242 13.97 9.54 -0.17
C VAL A 242 12.93 9.27 0.92
N VAL A 243 11.64 9.26 0.56
CA VAL A 243 10.55 8.88 1.47
C VAL A 243 10.80 7.50 2.06
N GLY A 244 11.18 6.52 1.24
CA GLY A 244 11.45 5.16 1.70
C GLY A 244 12.63 5.06 2.66
N LEU A 245 13.72 5.81 2.42
CA LEU A 245 14.88 5.87 3.32
C LEU A 245 14.51 6.52 4.66
N ILE A 246 13.85 7.68 4.64
CA ILE A 246 13.42 8.36 5.87
C ILE A 246 12.41 7.47 6.62
N ALA A 247 11.47 6.85 5.94
CA ALA A 247 10.49 5.93 6.52
C ALA A 247 11.17 4.75 7.23
N LEU A 248 12.22 4.18 6.62
CA LEU A 248 13.01 3.11 7.24
C LEU A 248 13.62 3.57 8.56
N LEU A 249 14.28 4.74 8.57
CA LEU A 249 14.88 5.30 9.78
C LEU A 249 13.82 5.62 10.85
N LEU A 250 12.70 6.24 10.46
CA LEU A 250 11.60 6.53 11.39
C LEU A 250 11.02 5.24 11.99
N ASN A 251 10.82 4.21 11.20
CA ASN A 251 10.27 2.94 11.72
C ASN A 251 11.28 2.22 12.64
N LEU A 252 12.56 2.21 12.31
CA LEU A 252 13.60 1.57 13.15
C LEU A 252 13.85 2.31 14.46
N PHE A 253 13.94 3.64 14.41
CA PHE A 253 14.38 4.43 15.59
C PHE A 253 13.23 5.04 16.38
N VAL A 254 12.10 5.35 15.75
CA VAL A 254 10.97 6.02 16.41
C VAL A 254 9.83 5.03 16.63
N THR A 255 9.28 4.40 15.57
CA THR A 255 8.09 3.55 15.68
C THR A 255 8.32 2.39 16.66
N ILE A 256 9.47 1.69 16.58
CA ILE A 256 9.76 0.56 17.48
C ILE A 256 9.80 1.02 18.94
N ARG A 257 10.35 2.22 19.23
CA ARG A 257 10.36 2.77 20.60
C ARG A 257 8.96 3.12 21.08
N LEU A 258 8.14 3.73 20.21
CA LEU A 258 6.75 4.07 20.52
C LEU A 258 5.91 2.81 20.83
N LEU A 259 6.07 1.75 20.05
CA LEU A 259 5.35 0.50 20.24
C LEU A 259 5.66 -0.19 21.57
N LYS A 260 6.86 0.00 22.11
CA LYS A 260 7.27 -0.53 23.42
C LYS A 260 6.81 0.33 24.59
N SER A 261 6.33 1.54 24.35
CA SER A 261 5.91 2.46 25.41
C SER A 261 4.53 2.10 25.97
N SER A 262 4.35 2.23 27.26
CA SER A 262 3.05 2.16 27.92
C SER A 262 2.13 3.34 27.57
N LYS A 263 2.70 4.47 27.14
CA LYS A 263 1.96 5.71 26.77
C LYS A 263 1.81 5.87 25.26
N LYS A 264 1.65 4.77 24.51
CA LYS A 264 1.61 4.78 23.04
C LYS A 264 0.46 5.62 22.47
N GLU A 265 -0.69 5.68 23.15
CA GLU A 265 -1.84 6.50 22.76
C GLU A 265 -1.50 8.00 22.81
N ARG A 266 -0.84 8.44 23.88
CA ARG A 266 -0.38 9.83 24.04
C ARG A 266 0.60 10.22 22.94
N TYR A 267 1.59 9.39 22.69
CA TYR A 267 2.57 9.63 21.62
C TYR A 267 1.92 9.61 20.23
N PHE A 268 0.91 8.76 20.05
CA PHE A 268 0.15 8.73 18.80
C PHE A 268 -0.62 10.03 18.57
N LYS A 269 -1.25 10.62 19.59
CA LYS A 269 -1.89 11.94 19.50
C LYS A 269 -0.92 13.03 19.11
N ILE A 270 0.27 13.07 19.76
CA ILE A 270 1.33 14.04 19.43
C ILE A 270 1.80 13.86 17.98
N TYR A 271 2.00 12.62 17.56
CA TYR A 271 2.36 12.28 16.18
C TYR A 271 1.30 12.79 15.17
N LEU A 272 0.00 12.56 15.43
CA LEU A 272 -1.06 13.06 14.57
C LEU A 272 -1.11 14.59 14.52
N ALA A 273 -0.85 15.27 15.64
CA ALA A 273 -0.74 16.74 15.68
C ALA A 273 0.40 17.25 14.79
N ILE A 274 1.57 16.61 14.89
CA ILE A 274 2.73 16.97 14.05
C ILE A 274 2.40 16.80 12.57
N VAL A 275 1.82 15.66 12.18
CA VAL A 275 1.49 15.42 10.77
C VAL A 275 0.40 16.36 10.29
N ALA A 276 -0.63 16.66 11.09
CA ALA A 276 -1.65 17.64 10.76
C ALA A 276 -1.05 19.04 10.50
N THR A 277 -0.10 19.46 11.34
CA THR A 277 0.66 20.72 11.15
C THR A 277 1.46 20.68 9.84
N MET A 278 2.09 19.56 9.50
CA MET A 278 2.82 19.44 8.23
C MET A 278 1.89 19.51 7.01
N TYR A 279 0.67 19.01 7.11
CA TYR A 279 -0.34 19.17 6.06
C TYR A 279 -0.76 20.65 5.88
N CYS A 280 -0.89 21.40 6.96
CA CYS A 280 -1.13 22.85 6.87
C CYS A 280 0.07 23.55 6.20
N ILE A 281 1.31 23.20 6.57
CA ILE A 281 2.52 23.74 5.95
C ILE A 281 2.56 23.43 4.46
N LEU A 282 2.15 22.23 4.03
CA LEU A 282 2.05 21.86 2.62
C LEU A 282 1.14 22.82 1.84
N LEU A 283 -0.02 23.16 2.40
CA LEU A 283 -0.96 24.09 1.77
C LEU A 283 -0.39 25.51 1.68
N PHE A 284 0.31 25.99 2.70
CA PHE A 284 1.00 27.28 2.65
C PHE A 284 2.11 27.33 1.59
N ASN A 285 2.78 26.21 1.39
CA ASN A 285 3.86 26.06 0.41
C ASN A 285 3.37 25.74 -1.01
N PHE A 286 2.07 25.74 -1.27
CA PHE A 286 1.50 25.30 -2.56
C PHE A 286 2.06 26.12 -3.75
N ASN A 287 2.33 27.40 -3.57
CA ASN A 287 2.89 28.28 -4.59
C ASN A 287 4.43 28.33 -4.58
N PHE A 288 5.09 27.52 -3.75
CA PHE A 288 6.54 27.43 -3.63
C PHE A 288 7.00 26.01 -3.87
N ASP A 289 7.40 25.70 -5.12
CA ASP A 289 7.67 24.33 -5.60
C ASP A 289 8.60 23.53 -4.69
N LEU A 290 9.71 24.10 -4.25
CA LEU A 290 10.66 23.41 -3.37
C LEU A 290 10.06 23.12 -1.99
N GLY A 291 9.33 24.09 -1.41
CA GLY A 291 8.64 23.95 -0.15
C GLY A 291 7.55 22.88 -0.22
N PHE A 292 6.79 22.85 -1.32
CA PHE A 292 5.79 21.82 -1.59
C PHE A 292 6.43 20.41 -1.68
N ILE A 293 7.54 20.28 -2.41
CA ILE A 293 8.24 19.00 -2.56
C ILE A 293 8.76 18.50 -1.20
N ILE A 294 9.43 19.37 -0.44
CA ILE A 294 10.01 19.01 0.86
C ILE A 294 8.91 18.63 1.87
N SER A 295 7.85 19.45 1.99
CA SER A 295 6.75 19.16 2.90
C SER A 295 6.03 17.86 2.53
N GLY A 296 5.82 17.57 1.24
CA GLY A 296 5.26 16.32 0.77
C GLY A 296 6.14 15.10 1.13
N ILE A 297 7.46 15.19 0.98
CA ILE A 297 8.40 14.13 1.40
C ILE A 297 8.29 13.86 2.89
N ILE A 298 8.29 14.92 3.71
CA ILE A 298 8.19 14.79 5.17
C ILE A 298 6.88 14.13 5.57
N ILE A 299 5.75 14.59 5.04
CA ILE A 299 4.43 14.00 5.35
C ILE A 299 4.40 12.53 4.97
N MET A 300 4.73 12.18 3.71
CA MET A 300 4.69 10.79 3.25
C MET A 300 5.61 9.88 4.04
N SER A 301 6.75 10.40 4.54
CA SER A 301 7.66 9.63 5.39
C SER A 301 7.07 9.37 6.77
N LEU A 302 6.50 10.40 7.39
CA LEU A 302 5.84 10.29 8.68
C LEU A 302 4.63 9.35 8.62
N GLU A 303 3.83 9.40 7.57
CA GLU A 303 2.63 8.57 7.39
C GLU A 303 2.90 7.07 7.43
N THR A 304 4.13 6.61 7.20
CA THR A 304 4.46 5.19 7.30
C THR A 304 4.33 4.62 8.71
N MET A 305 4.33 5.49 9.73
CA MET A 305 4.30 5.12 11.15
C MET A 305 2.89 4.81 11.66
N HIS A 306 1.82 5.36 11.05
CA HIS A 306 0.47 5.30 11.63
C HIS A 306 -0.09 3.88 11.71
N LEU A 307 0.10 3.07 10.66
CA LEU A 307 -0.49 1.74 10.61
C LEU A 307 0.03 0.79 11.71
N PRO A 308 1.34 0.62 11.92
CA PRO A 308 1.84 -0.24 12.99
C PRO A 308 1.42 0.25 14.37
N ILE A 309 1.35 1.56 14.60
CA ILE A 309 0.92 2.12 15.89
C ILE A 309 -0.57 1.84 16.13
N LEU A 310 -1.43 2.13 15.14
CA LEU A 310 -2.88 1.84 15.24
C LEU A 310 -3.17 0.35 15.41
N GLN A 311 -2.45 -0.52 14.71
CA GLN A 311 -2.56 -1.97 14.88
C GLN A 311 -2.18 -2.39 16.30
N SER A 312 -1.11 -1.85 16.84
CA SER A 312 -0.70 -2.11 18.22
C SER A 312 -1.75 -1.65 19.23
N ILE A 313 -2.35 -0.47 19.05
CA ILE A 313 -3.42 0.04 19.89
C ILE A 313 -4.64 -0.90 19.81
N CYS A 314 -5.14 -1.22 18.61
CA CYS A 314 -6.27 -2.13 18.41
C CYS A 314 -6.10 -3.47 19.11
N VAL A 315 -4.91 -4.07 18.98
CA VAL A 315 -4.61 -5.38 19.54
C VAL A 315 -4.51 -5.34 21.07
N SER A 316 -4.03 -4.23 21.67
CA SER A 316 -3.88 -4.13 23.13
C SER A 316 -5.22 -4.05 23.86
N TYR A 317 -6.27 -3.53 23.22
CA TYR A 317 -7.63 -3.47 23.80
C TYR A 317 -8.48 -4.71 23.49
N ASN A 318 -7.91 -5.74 22.88
CA ASN A 318 -8.62 -6.98 22.60
C ASN A 318 -8.42 -7.98 23.73
N LYS A 319 -9.46 -8.17 24.53
CA LYS A 319 -9.49 -9.15 25.65
C LYS A 319 -9.68 -10.59 25.16
N ASN A 320 -10.07 -10.81 23.91
CA ASN A 320 -10.38 -12.11 23.32
C ASN A 320 -9.30 -12.58 22.33
N GLU A 321 -9.29 -13.88 22.02
CA GLU A 321 -8.29 -14.51 21.11
C GLU A 321 -8.35 -14.04 19.64
N SER A 322 -9.28 -13.15 19.28
CA SER A 322 -9.58 -12.72 17.90
C SER A 322 -8.71 -11.55 17.37
N LYS A 323 -7.42 -11.50 17.76
CA LYS A 323 -6.49 -10.45 17.27
C LYS A 323 -6.42 -10.36 15.73
N ALA A 324 -6.52 -11.51 15.05
CA ALA A 324 -6.49 -11.57 13.60
C ALA A 324 -7.72 -10.90 12.94
N GLU A 325 -8.90 -11.01 13.57
CA GLU A 325 -10.13 -10.41 13.05
C GLU A 325 -10.09 -8.88 13.09
N ILE A 326 -9.58 -8.30 14.19
CA ILE A 326 -9.48 -6.84 14.29
C ILE A 326 -8.47 -6.27 13.32
N ILE A 327 -7.35 -6.97 13.08
CA ILE A 327 -6.38 -6.59 12.04
C ILE A 327 -7.02 -6.69 10.64
N SER A 328 -7.85 -7.71 10.40
CA SER A 328 -8.58 -7.86 9.15
C SER A 328 -9.57 -6.72 8.92
N LEU A 329 -10.31 -6.30 9.95
CA LEU A 329 -11.20 -5.14 9.89
C LEU A 329 -10.44 -3.84 9.62
N GLN A 330 -9.26 -3.66 10.23
CA GLN A 330 -8.42 -2.51 9.91
C GLN A 330 -7.94 -2.51 8.46
N ASN A 331 -7.55 -3.66 7.92
CA ASN A 331 -7.17 -3.77 6.51
C ASN A 331 -8.35 -3.51 5.58
N ALA A 332 -9.57 -3.92 5.96
CA ALA A 332 -10.78 -3.58 5.22
C ALA A 332 -11.05 -2.08 5.24
N ALA A 333 -10.99 -1.43 6.42
CA ALA A 333 -11.13 0.02 6.57
C ALA A 333 -10.09 0.78 5.73
N LYS A 334 -8.82 0.35 5.76
CA LYS A 334 -7.74 0.86 4.91
C LYS A 334 -8.10 0.76 3.43
N SER A 335 -8.55 -0.42 2.97
CA SER A 335 -8.87 -0.64 1.55
C SER A 335 -10.03 0.24 1.09
N CYS A 336 -11.09 0.35 1.88
CA CYS A 336 -12.20 1.28 1.61
C CYS A 336 -11.72 2.74 1.53
N ALA A 337 -10.85 3.15 2.45
CA ALA A 337 -10.26 4.48 2.45
C ALA A 337 -9.41 4.77 1.20
N MET A 338 -8.61 3.79 0.76
CA MET A 338 -7.82 3.91 -0.47
C MET A 338 -8.69 4.07 -1.72
N ILE A 339 -9.80 3.34 -1.80
CA ILE A 339 -10.76 3.44 -2.90
C ILE A 339 -11.38 4.84 -2.93
N ILE A 340 -11.91 5.28 -1.80
CA ILE A 340 -12.63 6.55 -1.67
C ILE A 340 -11.66 7.74 -1.82
N GLY A 341 -10.51 7.68 -1.18
CA GLY A 341 -9.50 8.74 -1.23
C GLY A 341 -9.00 8.99 -2.65
N ALA A 342 -8.68 7.93 -3.40
CA ALA A 342 -8.25 8.06 -4.80
C ALA A 342 -9.37 8.57 -5.71
N TYR A 343 -10.60 8.09 -5.52
CA TYR A 343 -11.76 8.50 -6.29
C TYR A 343 -12.07 9.99 -6.11
N ILE A 344 -12.20 10.42 -4.85
CA ILE A 344 -12.54 11.81 -4.52
C ILE A 344 -11.41 12.76 -4.93
N SER A 345 -10.16 12.41 -4.66
CA SER A 345 -9.03 13.27 -5.00
C SER A 345 -8.86 13.48 -6.51
N GLY A 346 -9.10 12.43 -7.32
CA GLY A 346 -9.07 12.54 -8.77
C GLY A 346 -10.13 13.51 -9.32
N ILE A 347 -11.35 13.46 -8.77
CA ILE A 347 -12.42 14.40 -9.14
C ILE A 347 -12.09 15.82 -8.65
N ALA A 348 -11.72 15.96 -7.38
CA ALA A 348 -11.45 17.25 -6.76
C ALA A 348 -10.35 18.02 -7.49
N PHE A 349 -9.34 17.33 -8.00
CA PHE A 349 -8.24 17.93 -8.75
C PHE A 349 -8.70 18.61 -10.06
N GLU A 350 -9.76 18.10 -10.71
CA GLU A 350 -10.32 18.74 -11.91
C GLU A 350 -11.01 20.08 -11.60
N PHE A 351 -11.61 20.19 -10.40
CA PHE A 351 -12.26 21.44 -10.00
C PHE A 351 -11.27 22.48 -9.50
N ASN A 352 -10.27 22.04 -8.73
CA ASN A 352 -9.23 22.92 -8.20
C ASN A 352 -7.98 22.11 -7.86
N LEU A 353 -6.81 22.61 -8.29
CA LEU A 353 -5.53 21.95 -8.08
C LEU A 353 -5.18 21.75 -6.59
N THR A 354 -5.66 22.62 -5.71
CA THR A 354 -5.43 22.53 -4.25
C THR A 354 -6.44 21.62 -3.54
N ALA A 355 -7.63 21.41 -4.12
CA ALA A 355 -8.74 20.73 -3.45
C ALA A 355 -8.38 19.34 -2.89
N PRO A 356 -7.64 18.45 -3.58
CA PRO A 356 -7.26 17.16 -3.01
C PRO A 356 -6.36 17.28 -1.78
N PHE A 357 -5.48 18.28 -1.77
CA PHE A 357 -4.59 18.54 -0.64
C PHE A 357 -5.35 19.12 0.55
N VAL A 358 -6.36 19.97 0.29
CA VAL A 358 -7.30 20.45 1.32
C VAL A 358 -8.11 19.29 1.90
N ILE A 359 -8.64 18.40 1.07
CA ILE A 359 -9.36 17.19 1.52
C ILE A 359 -8.45 16.31 2.39
N ALA A 360 -7.21 16.09 1.97
CA ALA A 360 -6.24 15.34 2.76
C ALA A 360 -5.98 16.01 4.11
N THR A 361 -5.78 17.31 4.13
CA THR A 361 -5.55 18.09 5.36
C THR A 361 -6.75 18.01 6.31
N ILE A 362 -7.97 18.22 5.80
CA ILE A 362 -9.20 18.16 6.61
C ILE A 362 -9.38 16.75 7.18
N SER A 363 -9.23 15.70 6.37
CA SER A 363 -9.33 14.31 6.84
C SER A 363 -8.33 14.04 7.96
N PHE A 364 -7.11 14.54 7.84
CA PHE A 364 -6.08 14.33 8.86
C PHE A 364 -6.34 15.13 10.14
N ILE A 365 -6.85 16.37 10.04
CA ILE A 365 -7.26 17.18 11.19
C ILE A 365 -8.43 16.50 11.93
N ILE A 366 -9.42 15.97 11.20
CA ILE A 366 -10.53 15.20 11.79
C ILE A 366 -9.97 13.95 12.51
N ALA A 367 -9.01 13.25 11.90
CA ALA A 367 -8.34 12.11 12.55
C ALA A 367 -7.63 12.54 13.84
N PHE A 368 -6.92 13.67 13.84
CA PHE A 368 -6.31 14.20 15.04
C PHE A 368 -7.35 14.51 16.12
N MET A 369 -8.44 15.24 15.80
CA MET A 369 -9.51 15.54 16.75
C MET A 369 -10.17 14.26 17.30
N LEU A 370 -10.41 13.27 16.43
CA LEU A 370 -10.98 12.00 16.86
C LEU A 370 -10.02 11.23 17.80
N SER A 371 -8.72 11.34 17.58
CA SER A 371 -7.72 10.69 18.42
C SER A 371 -7.72 11.19 19.87
N LEU A 372 -8.19 12.41 20.11
CA LEU A 372 -8.32 12.97 21.47
C LEU A 372 -9.31 12.16 22.33
N ARG A 373 -10.24 11.44 21.70
CA ARG A 373 -11.18 10.52 22.38
C ARG A 373 -10.59 9.15 22.71
N LEU A 374 -9.36 8.86 22.28
CA LEU A 374 -8.63 7.70 22.79
C LEU A 374 -8.28 8.00 24.25
N HIS A 375 -9.02 7.44 25.19
CA HIS A 375 -8.70 7.57 26.62
C HIS A 375 -7.48 6.70 26.92
N GLU A 376 -6.54 7.27 27.72
CA GLU A 376 -5.58 6.49 28.44
C GLU A 376 -6.37 5.82 29.58
N ASP A 377 -6.96 4.64 29.33
CA ASP A 377 -7.52 3.86 30.42
C ASP A 377 -6.36 3.51 31.33
N LEU A 378 -6.36 4.16 32.49
CA LEU A 378 -5.51 3.87 33.62
C LEU A 378 -5.67 2.38 33.93
N GLN A 379 -4.63 1.60 33.65
CA GLN A 379 -4.47 0.24 34.14
C GLN A 379 -4.31 0.22 35.64
#